data_707c2dda9bb4fbff9de72bc64c9f0b75
#
_entry.id   707c2dda9bb4fbff9de72bc64c9f0b75
#
_cell.length_a   1.000
_cell.length_b   1.000
_cell.length_c   1.000
_cell.angle_alpha   90.00
_cell.angle_beta   90.00
_cell.angle_gamma   90.00
#
_symmetry.space_group_name_H-M   'P 1'
#
loop_
_entity.id
_entity.type
_entity.pdbx_description
1 polymer ?
#
loop_
_entity_poly.entity_id
_entity_poly.type
_entity_poly.pdbx_seq_one_letter_code
_entity_poly.pdbx_strand_id
1 'polypeptide(L)'
;EAYPYEASATRIESALFDDWETWDDEQFEIHQWVATGERLDRESFGRYRAEGGSIISHSRTEEMTLAAISHPLTMIASDGKLENGRGHPRSTGTYAKVLGRYVRELGVLDLMDALRRMTIAPAERLQQRAHSMTQKGRIRMGSDADLTIFNPDTVIDRSTYTEPDVPSEGIEYVLVNGVVVVDEGELVEGVRPGKPIRSLR
;
A
#
# COMPACT_ATOMS: atom_id res chain seq x y z
N GLU A 1 10.14 0.28 -6.13
CA GLU A 1 8.96 -0.19 -5.39
C GLU A 1 7.68 0.14 -6.16
N ALA A 2 6.67 -0.74 -6.07
CA ALA A 2 5.38 -0.51 -6.70
C ALA A 2 4.24 -1.06 -5.82
N TYR A 3 3.05 -0.51 -6.01
CA TYR A 3 1.78 -0.98 -5.45
C TYR A 3 0.77 -1.23 -6.58
N PRO A 4 -0.20 -2.14 -6.39
CA PRO A 4 -1.07 -2.65 -7.46
C PRO A 4 -2.34 -1.80 -7.67
N TYR A 5 -2.19 -0.48 -7.84
CA TYR A 5 -3.31 0.44 -8.06
C TYR A 5 -2.99 1.46 -9.15
N GLU A 6 -4.01 1.83 -9.92
CA GLU A 6 -3.94 2.71 -11.09
C GLU A 6 -3.93 4.21 -10.71
N ALA A 7 -3.98 4.53 -9.42
CA ALA A 7 -3.89 5.90 -8.93
C ALA A 7 -2.70 6.08 -7.98
N SER A 8 -2.27 7.30 -7.80
CA SER A 8 -1.31 7.72 -6.78
C SER A 8 -2.00 8.61 -5.75
N ALA A 9 -1.36 8.82 -4.60
CA ALA A 9 -1.82 9.80 -3.61
C ALA A 9 -0.63 10.58 -3.07
N THR A 10 -0.81 11.89 -2.95
CA THR A 10 0.20 12.79 -2.40
C THR A 10 -0.47 14.04 -1.81
N ARG A 11 0.32 14.94 -1.25
CA ARG A 11 -0.16 16.24 -0.78
C ARG A 11 -0.42 17.15 -1.97
N ILE A 12 -1.55 17.89 -1.93
CA ILE A 12 -1.91 18.83 -3.00
C ILE A 12 -0.91 20.00 -3.09
N GLU A 13 -0.22 20.31 -1.99
CA GLU A 13 0.81 21.36 -1.94
C GLU A 13 2.16 20.93 -2.55
N SER A 14 2.26 19.68 -3.03
CA SER A 14 3.48 19.16 -3.67
C SER A 14 3.88 20.01 -4.87
N ALA A 15 5.19 20.17 -5.07
CA ALA A 15 5.75 20.81 -6.25
C ALA A 15 5.36 20.13 -7.58
N LEU A 16 4.85 18.93 -7.55
CA LEU A 16 4.27 18.24 -8.72
C LEU A 16 3.12 19.03 -9.36
N PHE A 17 2.52 19.94 -8.63
CA PHE A 17 1.33 20.69 -9.04
C PHE A 17 1.57 22.22 -9.09
N ASP A 18 2.83 22.67 -9.14
CA ASP A 18 3.14 24.12 -9.13
C ASP A 18 2.68 24.85 -10.39
N ASP A 19 2.51 24.12 -11.50
CA ASP A 19 2.05 24.63 -12.78
C ASP A 19 0.53 24.50 -13.02
N TRP A 20 -0.25 24.13 -12.00
CA TRP A 20 -1.68 23.83 -12.09
C TRP A 20 -2.52 24.94 -12.73
N GLU A 21 -2.12 26.21 -12.61
CA GLU A 21 -2.83 27.33 -13.22
C GLU A 21 -2.84 27.29 -14.75
N THR A 22 -1.90 26.54 -15.34
CA THR A 22 -1.75 26.35 -16.79
C THR A 22 -2.50 25.15 -17.34
N TRP A 23 -3.09 24.32 -16.46
CA TRP A 23 -3.76 23.09 -16.86
C TRP A 23 -5.06 23.34 -17.60
N ASP A 24 -5.45 22.40 -18.45
CA ASP A 24 -6.80 22.31 -18.99
C ASP A 24 -7.76 21.64 -17.98
N ASP A 25 -9.06 21.64 -18.28
CA ASP A 25 -10.08 21.14 -17.35
C ASP A 25 -9.96 19.63 -17.14
N GLU A 26 -9.57 18.85 -18.16
CA GLU A 26 -9.40 17.39 -18.07
C GLU A 26 -8.29 17.00 -17.06
N GLN A 27 -7.26 17.83 -16.92
CA GLN A 27 -6.18 17.59 -15.96
C GLN A 27 -6.64 17.72 -14.51
N PHE A 28 -7.69 18.48 -14.22
CA PHE A 28 -8.26 18.54 -12.86
C PHE A 28 -9.12 17.32 -12.54
N GLU A 29 -9.89 16.83 -13.51
CA GLU A 29 -10.87 15.75 -13.33
C GLU A 29 -10.23 14.41 -12.89
N ILE A 30 -8.94 14.19 -13.19
CA ILE A 30 -8.24 13.00 -12.72
C ILE A 30 -7.94 13.04 -11.21
N HIS A 31 -8.09 14.19 -10.56
CA HIS A 31 -7.81 14.37 -9.15
C HIS A 31 -9.06 14.20 -8.29
N GLN A 32 -8.89 13.52 -7.15
CA GLN A 32 -9.93 13.27 -6.16
C GLN A 32 -9.47 13.81 -4.81
N TRP A 33 -10.30 14.63 -4.16
CA TRP A 33 -10.03 15.08 -2.79
C TRP A 33 -10.26 13.94 -1.79
N VAL A 34 -9.24 13.62 -0.99
CA VAL A 34 -9.29 12.45 -0.09
C VAL A 34 -10.37 12.59 0.98
N ALA A 35 -10.55 13.78 1.53
CA ALA A 35 -11.46 13.98 2.66
C ALA A 35 -12.94 13.76 2.30
N THR A 36 -13.36 14.14 1.09
CA THR A 36 -14.77 14.06 0.64
C THR A 36 -15.01 13.00 -0.43
N GLY A 37 -13.97 12.62 -1.18
CA GLY A 37 -14.07 11.75 -2.35
C GLY A 37 -14.50 12.45 -3.63
N GLU A 38 -14.69 13.78 -3.61
CA GLU A 38 -15.09 14.53 -4.79
C GLU A 38 -13.99 14.61 -5.86
N ARG A 39 -14.38 14.61 -7.13
CA ARG A 39 -13.50 14.96 -8.25
C ARG A 39 -13.33 16.46 -8.32
N LEU A 40 -12.11 16.90 -8.66
CA LEU A 40 -11.74 18.29 -8.64
C LEU A 40 -11.95 18.96 -10.00
N ASP A 41 -12.29 20.23 -9.94
CA ASP A 41 -12.21 21.19 -11.02
C ASP A 41 -11.17 22.28 -10.67
N ARG A 42 -10.97 23.25 -11.53
CA ARG A 42 -10.01 24.35 -11.33
C ARG A 42 -10.28 25.13 -10.04
N GLU A 43 -11.55 25.41 -9.74
CA GLU A 43 -11.93 26.19 -8.56
C GLU A 43 -11.67 25.43 -7.25
N SER A 44 -12.15 24.20 -7.17
CA SER A 44 -11.95 23.32 -6.01
C SER A 44 -10.48 22.94 -5.81
N PHE A 45 -9.73 22.72 -6.90
CA PHE A 45 -8.30 22.46 -6.81
C PHE A 45 -7.56 23.67 -6.20
N GLY A 46 -7.80 24.89 -6.67
CA GLY A 46 -7.18 26.12 -6.13
C GLY A 46 -7.55 26.33 -4.67
N ARG A 47 -8.82 26.11 -4.30
CA ARG A 47 -9.29 26.20 -2.91
C ARG A 47 -8.56 25.20 -2.01
N TYR A 48 -8.51 23.91 -2.37
CA TYR A 48 -7.86 22.88 -1.57
C TYR A 48 -6.33 23.00 -1.56
N ARG A 49 -5.73 23.53 -2.62
CA ARG A 49 -4.29 23.82 -2.63
C ARG A 49 -3.93 24.89 -1.58
N ALA A 50 -4.79 25.88 -1.37
CA ALA A 50 -4.61 26.90 -0.33
C ALA A 50 -4.88 26.35 1.09
N GLU A 51 -5.83 25.41 1.21
CA GLU A 51 -6.18 24.75 2.47
C GLU A 51 -5.11 23.72 2.89
N GLY A 52 -4.56 22.98 1.94
CA GLY A 52 -3.64 21.88 2.15
C GLY A 52 -4.34 20.57 2.49
N GLY A 53 -3.78 19.45 2.01
CA GLY A 53 -4.34 18.14 2.27
C GLY A 53 -3.88 17.09 1.26
N SER A 54 -4.55 15.95 1.22
CA SER A 54 -4.19 14.83 0.35
C SER A 54 -5.15 14.69 -0.81
N ILE A 55 -4.60 14.41 -1.99
CA ILE A 55 -5.35 14.06 -3.20
C ILE A 55 -4.95 12.69 -3.75
N ILE A 56 -5.87 12.06 -4.45
CA ILE A 56 -5.64 10.86 -5.26
C ILE A 56 -5.65 11.30 -6.72
N SER A 57 -4.64 10.88 -7.49
CA SER A 57 -4.52 11.18 -8.93
C SER A 57 -4.69 9.90 -9.73
N HIS A 58 -5.78 9.79 -10.48
CA HIS A 58 -6.15 8.63 -11.30
C HIS A 58 -5.51 8.76 -12.70
N SER A 59 -4.19 8.68 -12.75
CA SER A 59 -3.38 8.96 -13.94
C SER A 59 -2.67 7.75 -14.54
N ARG A 60 -2.85 6.55 -13.96
CA ARG A 60 -2.19 5.33 -14.42
C ARG A 60 -3.18 4.40 -15.10
N THR A 61 -2.69 3.61 -16.04
CA THR A 61 -3.46 2.52 -16.66
C THR A 61 -3.17 1.18 -15.98
N GLU A 62 -4.07 0.20 -16.16
CA GLU A 62 -3.84 -1.17 -15.72
C GLU A 62 -2.57 -1.75 -16.37
N GLU A 63 -2.29 -1.43 -17.64
CA GLU A 63 -1.09 -1.87 -18.34
C GLU A 63 0.20 -1.35 -17.66
N MET A 64 0.23 -0.07 -17.28
CA MET A 64 1.37 0.51 -16.56
C MET A 64 1.58 -0.18 -15.20
N THR A 65 0.51 -0.43 -14.47
CA THR A 65 0.54 -1.10 -13.17
C THR A 65 1.02 -2.54 -13.34
N LEU A 66 0.51 -3.26 -14.34
CA LEU A 66 0.89 -4.63 -14.67
C LEU A 66 2.38 -4.72 -15.02
N ALA A 67 2.87 -3.83 -15.87
CA ALA A 67 4.28 -3.75 -16.24
C ALA A 67 5.19 -3.50 -15.01
N ALA A 68 4.77 -2.61 -14.11
CA ALA A 68 5.52 -2.33 -12.88
C ALA A 68 5.54 -3.51 -11.92
N ILE A 69 4.38 -4.15 -11.67
CA ILE A 69 4.25 -5.27 -10.74
C ILE A 69 4.96 -6.53 -11.25
N SER A 70 4.91 -6.82 -12.55
CA SER A 70 5.57 -8.01 -13.11
C SER A 70 7.09 -7.86 -13.31
N HIS A 71 7.63 -6.64 -13.26
CA HIS A 71 9.05 -6.43 -13.51
C HIS A 71 9.93 -7.07 -12.43
N PRO A 72 10.98 -7.84 -12.78
CA PRO A 72 11.75 -8.66 -11.82
C PRO A 72 12.54 -7.86 -10.78
N LEU A 73 12.86 -6.60 -11.03
CA LEU A 73 13.55 -5.72 -10.09
C LEU A 73 12.61 -4.99 -9.12
N THR A 74 11.30 -5.14 -9.27
CA THR A 74 10.32 -4.44 -8.45
C THR A 74 10.07 -5.19 -7.15
N MET A 75 10.16 -4.47 -6.02
CA MET A 75 9.62 -4.88 -4.72
C MET A 75 8.22 -4.31 -4.55
N ILE A 76 7.39 -4.98 -3.75
CA ILE A 76 6.04 -4.53 -3.44
C ILE A 76 6.06 -3.71 -2.15
N ALA A 77 5.53 -2.50 -2.21
CA ALA A 77 5.34 -1.64 -1.06
C ALA A 77 3.97 -0.96 -1.12
N SER A 78 3.34 -0.73 0.01
CA SER A 78 2.00 -0.13 0.03
C SER A 78 2.03 1.39 -0.21
N ASP A 79 3.09 2.08 0.23
CA ASP A 79 3.12 3.56 0.31
C ASP A 79 1.84 4.14 0.95
N GLY A 80 1.26 3.34 1.87
CA GLY A 80 -0.07 3.58 2.43
C GLY A 80 -0.09 4.65 3.51
N LYS A 81 -1.14 5.45 3.51
CA LYS A 81 -1.47 6.40 4.57
C LYS A 81 -2.98 6.55 4.65
N LEU A 82 -3.52 6.38 5.85
CA LEU A 82 -4.90 6.72 6.18
C LEU A 82 -4.92 7.85 7.22
N GLU A 83 -5.82 8.79 7.05
CA GLU A 83 -6.12 9.85 8.01
C GLU A 83 -7.62 9.81 8.30
N ASN A 84 -7.99 9.48 9.54
CA ASN A 84 -9.38 9.35 9.97
C ASN A 84 -10.23 8.43 9.08
N GLY A 85 -9.68 7.27 8.70
CA GLY A 85 -10.35 6.30 7.81
C GLY A 85 -10.42 6.74 6.34
N ARG A 86 -9.77 7.83 5.96
CA ARG A 86 -9.71 8.33 4.59
C ARG A 86 -8.31 8.20 4.00
N GLY A 87 -8.23 7.94 2.71
CA GLY A 87 -6.94 7.78 2.04
C GLY A 87 -7.04 6.95 0.76
N HIS A 88 -5.92 6.40 0.37
CA HIS A 88 -5.84 5.55 -0.80
C HIS A 88 -6.01 4.07 -0.38
N PRO A 89 -6.76 3.23 -1.13
CA PRO A 89 -6.98 1.80 -0.81
C PRO A 89 -5.70 0.97 -0.71
N ARG A 90 -4.58 1.45 -1.27
CA ARG A 90 -3.27 0.81 -1.13
C ARG A 90 -2.81 0.65 0.33
N SER A 91 -3.38 1.43 1.25
CA SER A 91 -3.04 1.38 2.67
C SER A 91 -3.44 0.06 3.33
N THR A 92 -4.55 -0.52 2.91
CA THR A 92 -5.15 -1.74 3.48
C THR A 92 -5.11 -2.91 2.53
N GLY A 93 -5.14 -2.68 1.21
CA GLY A 93 -5.34 -3.72 0.21
C GLY A 93 -4.10 -4.17 -0.57
N THR A 94 -2.96 -3.45 -0.54
CA THR A 94 -1.82 -3.69 -1.46
C THR A 94 -1.39 -5.16 -1.51
N TYR A 95 -1.09 -5.77 -0.38
CA TYR A 95 -0.52 -7.11 -0.34
C TYR A 95 -1.56 -8.19 -0.70
N ALA A 96 -2.78 -8.03 -0.23
CA ALA A 96 -3.89 -8.92 -0.56
C ALA A 96 -4.26 -8.83 -2.06
N LYS A 97 -4.25 -7.62 -2.65
CA LYS A 97 -4.47 -7.44 -4.10
C LYS A 97 -3.38 -8.10 -4.93
N VAL A 98 -2.12 -8.03 -4.52
CA VAL A 98 -1.03 -8.75 -5.21
C VAL A 98 -1.30 -10.26 -5.19
N LEU A 99 -1.64 -10.83 -4.04
CA LEU A 99 -1.91 -12.26 -3.90
C LEU A 99 -3.18 -12.70 -4.62
N GLY A 100 -4.27 -11.95 -4.47
CA GLY A 100 -5.56 -12.27 -5.10
C GLY A 100 -5.53 -12.01 -6.61
N ARG A 101 -5.29 -10.76 -7.01
CA ARG A 101 -5.43 -10.34 -8.42
C ARG A 101 -4.24 -10.80 -9.28
N TYR A 102 -3.00 -10.49 -8.87
CA TYR A 102 -1.83 -10.67 -9.74
C TYR A 102 -1.23 -12.09 -9.68
N VAL A 103 -1.39 -12.79 -8.56
CA VAL A 103 -0.97 -14.19 -8.44
C VAL A 103 -2.11 -15.11 -8.87
N ARG A 104 -3.24 -15.12 -8.13
CA ARG A 104 -4.30 -16.10 -8.32
C ARG A 104 -5.10 -15.89 -9.61
N GLU A 105 -5.60 -14.66 -9.88
CA GLU A 105 -6.51 -14.42 -11.00
C GLU A 105 -5.78 -14.23 -12.33
N LEU A 106 -4.76 -13.39 -12.38
CA LEU A 106 -4.03 -13.07 -13.60
C LEU A 106 -2.84 -14.01 -13.88
N GLY A 107 -2.28 -14.65 -12.86
CA GLY A 107 -1.14 -15.55 -12.99
C GLY A 107 0.13 -14.87 -13.51
N VAL A 108 0.27 -13.56 -13.33
CA VAL A 108 1.43 -12.77 -13.82
C VAL A 108 2.62 -12.82 -12.86
N LEU A 109 2.39 -13.25 -11.62
CA LEU A 109 3.40 -13.54 -10.62
C LEU A 109 3.22 -14.96 -10.08
N ASP A 110 4.33 -15.67 -9.90
CA ASP A 110 4.35 -16.87 -9.05
C ASP A 110 4.17 -16.48 -7.57
N LEU A 111 3.46 -17.32 -6.79
CA LEU A 111 3.19 -17.08 -5.38
C LEU A 111 4.48 -16.84 -4.58
N MET A 112 5.51 -17.69 -4.79
CA MET A 112 6.76 -17.56 -4.04
C MET A 112 7.55 -16.33 -4.44
N ASP A 113 7.50 -15.91 -5.71
CA ASP A 113 8.12 -14.66 -6.15
C ASP A 113 7.38 -13.44 -5.57
N ALA A 114 6.05 -13.44 -5.55
CA ALA A 114 5.26 -12.40 -4.89
C ALA A 114 5.61 -12.29 -3.40
N LEU A 115 5.64 -13.40 -2.67
CA LEU A 115 6.02 -13.43 -1.25
C LEU A 115 7.45 -12.90 -1.05
N ARG A 116 8.41 -13.32 -1.89
CA ARG A 116 9.79 -12.81 -1.84
C ARG A 116 9.84 -11.30 -1.98
N ARG A 117 9.09 -10.72 -2.93
CA ARG A 117 9.06 -9.28 -3.21
C ARG A 117 8.37 -8.46 -2.11
N MET A 118 7.52 -9.08 -1.31
CA MET A 118 6.81 -8.45 -0.18
C MET A 118 7.52 -8.63 1.16
N THR A 119 8.50 -9.54 1.28
CA THR A 119 9.10 -9.92 2.55
C THR A 119 10.62 -9.84 2.55
N ILE A 120 11.29 -10.89 2.02
CA ILE A 120 12.75 -11.01 2.12
C ILE A 120 13.49 -9.97 1.27
N ALA A 121 12.99 -9.63 0.07
CA ALA A 121 13.67 -8.67 -0.81
C ALA A 121 13.78 -7.26 -0.19
N PRO A 122 12.70 -6.64 0.36
CA PRO A 122 12.82 -5.38 1.09
C PRO A 122 13.68 -5.51 2.37
N ALA A 123 13.63 -6.65 3.07
CA ALA A 123 14.48 -6.87 4.24
C ALA A 123 15.97 -6.90 3.86
N GLU A 124 16.35 -7.61 2.81
CA GLU A 124 17.72 -7.67 2.29
C GLU A 124 18.20 -6.30 1.78
N ARG A 125 17.31 -5.52 1.15
CA ARG A 125 17.63 -4.17 0.68
C ARG A 125 17.99 -3.23 1.82
N LEU A 126 17.33 -3.36 2.97
CA LEU A 126 17.48 -2.47 4.12
C LEU A 126 18.49 -2.95 5.17
N GLN A 127 18.81 -4.26 5.24
CA GLN A 127 19.62 -4.84 6.31
C GLN A 127 21.04 -4.25 6.44
N GLN A 128 21.60 -3.70 5.36
CA GLN A 128 22.91 -3.03 5.42
C GLN A 128 22.85 -1.69 6.16
N ARG A 129 21.67 -1.07 6.24
CA ARG A 129 21.42 0.21 6.90
C ARG A 129 20.74 0.06 8.26
N ALA A 130 19.97 -0.99 8.44
CA ALA A 130 19.23 -1.29 9.67
C ALA A 130 19.42 -2.77 10.02
N HIS A 131 20.32 -3.04 11.01
CA HIS A 131 20.71 -4.41 11.36
C HIS A 131 19.52 -5.29 11.77
N SER A 132 18.49 -4.72 12.42
CA SER A 132 17.27 -5.43 12.78
C SER A 132 16.54 -6.08 11.57
N MET A 133 16.76 -5.57 10.36
CA MET A 133 16.21 -6.17 9.14
C MET A 133 16.81 -7.53 8.79
N THR A 134 17.95 -7.91 9.38
CA THR A 134 18.50 -9.28 9.26
C THR A 134 17.61 -10.34 9.89
N GLN A 135 16.68 -9.95 10.76
CA GLN A 135 15.73 -10.84 11.44
C GLN A 135 14.32 -10.80 10.80
N LYS A 136 14.10 -9.97 9.77
CA LYS A 136 12.81 -9.78 9.11
C LYS A 136 12.71 -10.54 7.78
N GLY A 137 11.49 -10.78 7.31
CA GLY A 137 11.19 -11.35 6.00
C GLY A 137 11.58 -12.82 5.85
N ARG A 138 11.77 -13.57 6.92
CA ARG A 138 12.21 -14.97 6.92
C ARG A 138 11.66 -15.78 8.08
N ILE A 139 11.36 -17.04 7.81
CA ILE A 139 10.93 -18.00 8.83
C ILE A 139 12.14 -18.88 9.17
N ARG A 140 12.82 -18.59 10.27
CA ARG A 140 13.92 -19.38 10.80
C ARG A 140 14.06 -19.18 12.31
N MET A 141 14.70 -20.13 12.98
CA MET A 141 15.00 -20.01 14.41
C MET A 141 15.84 -18.75 14.70
N GLY A 142 15.42 -17.94 15.67
CA GLY A 142 16.07 -16.69 16.06
C GLY A 142 15.67 -15.46 15.24
N SER A 143 14.79 -15.60 14.23
CA SER A 143 14.17 -14.46 13.54
C SER A 143 12.98 -13.94 14.33
N ASP A 144 12.60 -12.68 14.04
CA ASP A 144 11.40 -12.09 14.61
C ASP A 144 10.14 -12.85 14.11
N ALA A 145 9.22 -13.10 15.03
CA ALA A 145 7.95 -13.76 14.71
C ALA A 145 6.94 -12.75 14.18
N ASP A 146 7.23 -12.19 13.00
CA ASP A 146 6.32 -11.36 12.20
C ASP A 146 5.77 -12.26 11.11
N LEU A 147 4.56 -12.77 11.30
CA LEU A 147 3.96 -13.80 10.46
C LEU A 147 2.58 -13.37 9.97
N THR A 148 2.28 -13.68 8.73
CA THR A 148 0.92 -13.57 8.17
C THR A 148 0.50 -14.95 7.70
N ILE A 149 -0.64 -15.44 8.22
CA ILE A 149 -1.27 -16.69 7.83
C ILE A 149 -2.51 -16.35 7.02
N PHE A 150 -2.56 -16.81 5.79
CA PHE A 150 -3.63 -16.48 4.86
C PHE A 150 -4.04 -17.71 4.02
N ASN A 151 -5.26 -17.68 3.50
CA ASN A 151 -5.73 -18.66 2.56
C ASN A 151 -5.47 -18.18 1.12
N PRO A 152 -4.59 -18.85 0.34
CA PRO A 152 -4.25 -18.43 -1.02
C PRO A 152 -5.44 -18.47 -2.00
N ASP A 153 -6.46 -19.29 -1.71
CA ASP A 153 -7.63 -19.43 -2.57
C ASP A 153 -8.66 -18.31 -2.37
N THR A 154 -8.60 -17.59 -1.24
CA THR A 154 -9.60 -16.56 -0.88
C THR A 154 -9.02 -15.18 -0.64
N VAL A 155 -7.70 -15.04 -0.41
CA VAL A 155 -7.09 -13.75 -0.11
C VAL A 155 -7.34 -12.74 -1.23
N ILE A 156 -7.90 -11.58 -0.87
CA ILE A 156 -8.23 -10.49 -1.79
C ILE A 156 -8.37 -9.16 -1.03
N ASP A 157 -8.07 -8.03 -1.70
CA ASP A 157 -8.41 -6.71 -1.20
C ASP A 157 -9.91 -6.41 -1.33
N ARG A 158 -10.43 -5.59 -0.41
CA ARG A 158 -11.83 -5.12 -0.43
C ARG A 158 -11.92 -3.60 -0.41
N SER A 159 -10.82 -2.94 -0.12
CA SER A 159 -10.77 -1.49 -0.05
C SER A 159 -10.96 -0.83 -1.42
N THR A 160 -11.64 0.31 -1.42
CA THR A 160 -11.91 1.12 -2.61
C THR A 160 -11.45 2.56 -2.38
N TYR A 161 -11.49 3.40 -3.42
CA TYR A 161 -11.15 4.83 -3.28
C TYR A 161 -12.16 5.63 -2.45
N THR A 162 -13.35 5.08 -2.23
CA THR A 162 -14.40 5.67 -1.39
C THR A 162 -14.46 5.06 0.01
N GLU A 163 -14.01 3.79 0.15
CA GLU A 163 -13.95 3.03 1.39
C GLU A 163 -12.55 2.41 1.55
N PRO A 164 -11.52 3.24 1.82
CA PRO A 164 -10.12 2.79 1.78
C PRO A 164 -9.66 2.02 3.02
N ASP A 165 -10.46 1.98 4.07
CA ASP A 165 -10.18 1.32 5.36
C ASP A 165 -10.83 -0.04 5.54
N VAL A 166 -11.52 -0.54 4.50
CA VAL A 166 -12.10 -1.90 4.53
C VAL A 166 -10.97 -2.93 4.59
N PRO A 167 -10.97 -3.85 5.58
CA PRO A 167 -9.98 -4.91 5.69
C PRO A 167 -9.99 -5.86 4.49
N SER A 168 -8.82 -6.44 4.20
CA SER A 168 -8.70 -7.51 3.22
C SER A 168 -9.30 -8.81 3.74
N GLU A 169 -9.84 -9.64 2.85
CA GLU A 169 -10.34 -10.99 3.18
C GLU A 169 -9.26 -12.06 3.00
N GLY A 170 -9.46 -13.21 3.63
CA GLY A 170 -8.58 -14.38 3.52
C GLY A 170 -7.28 -14.27 4.31
N ILE A 171 -7.11 -13.24 5.14
CA ILE A 171 -6.03 -13.14 6.13
C ILE A 171 -6.59 -13.69 7.46
N GLU A 172 -6.08 -14.84 7.89
CA GLU A 172 -6.58 -15.55 9.08
C GLU A 172 -5.90 -15.02 10.34
N TYR A 173 -4.55 -14.97 10.35
CA TYR A 173 -3.78 -14.51 11.51
C TYR A 173 -2.66 -13.59 11.09
N VAL A 174 -2.40 -12.58 11.90
CA VAL A 174 -1.19 -11.76 11.81
C VAL A 174 -0.52 -11.68 13.17
N LEU A 175 0.76 -12.01 13.21
CA LEU A 175 1.59 -11.88 14.39
C LEU A 175 2.66 -10.81 14.15
N VAL A 176 2.90 -9.97 15.14
CA VAL A 176 3.98 -8.99 15.15
C VAL A 176 4.80 -9.16 16.42
N ASN A 177 6.10 -9.40 16.30
CA ASN A 177 6.98 -9.77 17.42
C ASN A 177 6.41 -10.93 18.28
N GLY A 178 5.76 -11.91 17.66
CA GLY A 178 5.17 -13.07 18.34
C GLY A 178 3.84 -12.81 19.03
N VAL A 179 3.28 -11.62 18.91
CA VAL A 179 1.98 -11.26 19.51
C VAL A 179 0.93 -11.21 18.40
N VAL A 180 -0.21 -11.88 18.59
CA VAL A 180 -1.33 -11.89 17.65
C VAL A 180 -1.98 -10.51 17.60
N VAL A 181 -2.08 -9.94 16.41
CA VAL A 181 -2.72 -8.63 16.13
C VAL A 181 -3.94 -8.76 15.22
N VAL A 182 -4.05 -9.88 14.48
CA VAL A 182 -5.27 -10.32 13.80
C VAL A 182 -5.49 -11.77 14.19
N ASP A 183 -6.70 -12.10 14.64
CA ASP A 183 -7.13 -13.40 15.11
C ASP A 183 -8.42 -13.81 14.39
N GLU A 184 -8.39 -14.92 13.64
CA GLU A 184 -9.50 -15.39 12.79
C GLU A 184 -10.09 -14.31 11.87
N GLY A 185 -9.20 -13.47 11.31
CA GLY A 185 -9.56 -12.37 10.40
C GLY A 185 -9.94 -11.06 11.08
N GLU A 186 -10.06 -11.02 12.40
CA GLU A 186 -10.49 -9.86 13.16
C GLU A 186 -9.30 -9.15 13.86
N LEU A 187 -9.31 -7.82 13.86
CA LEU A 187 -8.27 -7.02 14.53
C LEU A 187 -8.39 -7.14 16.05
N VAL A 188 -7.30 -7.52 16.70
CA VAL A 188 -7.22 -7.53 18.18
C VAL A 188 -7.01 -6.11 18.70
N GLU A 189 -8.06 -5.55 19.31
CA GLU A 189 -8.04 -4.18 19.80
C GLU A 189 -7.02 -3.94 20.91
N GLY A 190 -6.42 -2.76 20.93
CA GLY A 190 -5.49 -2.31 21.98
C GLY A 190 -4.11 -2.94 21.93
N VAL A 191 -3.84 -3.89 21.03
CA VAL A 191 -2.56 -4.59 20.90
C VAL A 191 -1.67 -3.85 19.90
N ARG A 192 -0.46 -3.43 20.34
CA ARG A 192 0.50 -2.67 19.52
C ARG A 192 1.94 -3.13 19.74
N PRO A 193 2.33 -4.35 19.32
CA PRO A 193 3.64 -4.93 19.58
C PRO A 193 4.74 -4.46 18.63
N GLY A 194 4.41 -3.63 17.64
CA GLY A 194 5.35 -3.11 16.64
C GLY A 194 6.51 -2.35 17.28
N LYS A 195 7.70 -2.51 16.72
CA LYS A 195 8.92 -1.81 17.14
C LYS A 195 9.48 -0.98 15.99
N PRO A 196 10.03 0.21 16.26
CA PRO A 196 10.63 1.03 15.22
C PRO A 196 11.89 0.39 14.65
N ILE A 197 12.02 0.37 13.33
CA ILE A 197 13.27 0.02 12.64
C ILE A 197 14.10 1.28 12.51
N ARG A 198 15.38 1.22 12.96
CA ARG A 198 16.28 2.37 12.92
C ARG A 198 17.55 2.02 12.17
N SER A 199 18.08 2.98 11.41
CA SER A 199 19.40 2.85 10.79
C SER A 199 20.50 2.78 11.86
N LEU A 200 21.59 2.11 11.52
CA LEU A 200 22.85 2.24 12.26
C LEU A 200 23.31 3.69 12.11
N ARG A 201 23.68 4.31 13.22
CA ARG A 201 24.33 5.62 13.23
C ARG A 201 25.82 5.45 12.93
#